data_7239546429d8cc6e1ae1cf5ae92f2bf5
#
_entry.id   7239546429d8cc6e1ae1cf5ae92f2bf5
#
_cell.length_a   1.000
_cell.length_b   1.000
_cell.length_c   1.000
_cell.angle_alpha   90.00
_cell.angle_beta   90.00
_cell.angle_gamma   90.00
#
_symmetry.space_group_name_H-M   'P 1'
#
loop_
_entity.id
_entity.type
_entity.pdbx_description
1 polymer ?
#
loop_
_entity_poly.entity_id
_entity_poly.type
_entity_poly.pdbx_seq_one_letter_code
_entity_poly.pdbx_strand_id
1 'polypeptide(L)'
;MEGVLDGVRRVVKRWTRTSTAITQNISEGDTVIKVDNTSRFLFNDQIMIWGQTEGEASLKIQSIVDLFTIQLVEPVKFDHNLSENPVIVKVFNNNYIRAFYIGDPAVIPLYPAISIYGSDKNSEWLTLEQTKEEYNLEINIYVEEATQEEGYRTLLKISNAVEIGLKKNLFPLIGEYLSSSITAPVNVNDKIIRVASTANFLKNVDIAIEDKFNQCWAKVKNIIDDQHIELYIGTEKTFSPQYNAVAIMPYKRLFNSWPTSIDYGFVHKGTLLKAAKIKWFGWQVELHAPTVQDDTYIV
;
A
#
# COMPACT_ATOMS: atom_id res chain seq x y z
N MET A 1 6.44 -17.69 1.73
CA MET A 1 5.03 -17.40 1.44
C MET A 1 4.46 -16.31 2.37
N GLU A 2 4.53 -16.45 3.69
CA GLU A 2 3.95 -15.51 4.65
C GLU A 2 4.39 -14.05 4.41
N GLY A 3 5.68 -13.78 4.31
CA GLY A 3 6.17 -12.43 4.04
C GLY A 3 5.69 -11.82 2.71
N VAL A 4 5.42 -12.66 1.69
CA VAL A 4 4.83 -12.21 0.43
C VAL A 4 3.37 -11.82 0.63
N LEU A 5 2.61 -12.63 1.36
CA LEU A 5 1.21 -12.33 1.72
C LEU A 5 1.11 -11.01 2.48
N ASP A 6 1.98 -10.80 3.47
CA ASP A 6 2.02 -9.55 4.24
C ASP A 6 2.40 -8.33 3.38
N GLY A 7 3.37 -8.49 2.49
CA GLY A 7 3.77 -7.45 1.55
C GLY A 7 2.61 -7.02 0.63
N VAL A 8 1.94 -8.00 0.02
CA VAL A 8 0.78 -7.74 -0.84
C VAL A 8 -0.39 -7.17 -0.05
N ARG A 9 -0.69 -7.70 1.16
CA ARG A 9 -1.71 -7.15 2.06
C ARG A 9 -1.45 -5.68 2.37
N ARG A 10 -0.19 -5.31 2.64
CA ARG A 10 0.21 -3.92 2.91
C ARG A 10 -0.09 -3.01 1.72
N VAL A 11 0.25 -3.44 0.50
CA VAL A 11 -0.06 -2.69 -0.72
C VAL A 11 -1.57 -2.53 -0.89
N VAL A 12 -2.32 -3.63 -0.84
CA VAL A 12 -3.78 -3.62 -1.02
C VAL A 12 -4.45 -2.71 0.02
N LYS A 13 -4.09 -2.87 1.31
CA LYS A 13 -4.62 -2.04 2.39
C LYS A 13 -4.32 -0.55 2.19
N ARG A 14 -3.13 -0.21 1.72
CA ARG A 14 -2.69 1.16 1.47
C ARG A 14 -3.53 1.85 0.38
N TRP A 15 -3.99 1.13 -0.63
CA TRP A 15 -4.77 1.66 -1.75
C TRP A 15 -6.29 1.59 -1.56
N THR A 16 -6.76 0.73 -0.70
CA THR A 16 -8.19 0.55 -0.44
C THR A 16 -8.66 1.18 0.86
N ARG A 17 -7.74 1.50 1.80
CA ARG A 17 -8.00 2.23 3.05
C ARG A 17 -7.25 3.56 3.08
N THR A 18 -7.32 4.32 2.00
CA THR A 18 -6.67 5.63 1.91
C THR A 18 -7.40 6.66 2.78
N SER A 19 -6.64 7.38 3.61
CA SER A 19 -7.13 8.52 4.36
C SER A 19 -6.05 9.61 4.41
N THR A 20 -6.46 10.87 4.54
CA THR A 20 -5.58 12.03 4.71
C THR A 20 -6.22 13.03 5.66
N ALA A 21 -5.41 13.72 6.46
CA ALA A 21 -5.91 14.76 7.34
C ALA A 21 -6.21 16.04 6.54
N ILE A 22 -7.21 16.78 6.95
CA ILE A 22 -7.49 18.12 6.46
C ILE A 22 -6.57 19.08 7.19
N THR A 23 -5.99 20.04 6.47
CA THR A 23 -4.96 20.96 7.01
C THR A 23 -5.44 22.40 7.12
N GLN A 24 -6.64 22.71 6.65
CA GLN A 24 -7.25 24.02 6.70
C GLN A 24 -8.75 23.86 7.01
N ASN A 25 -9.34 24.81 7.77
CA ASN A 25 -10.79 24.83 7.96
C ASN A 25 -11.49 24.84 6.60
N ILE A 26 -12.57 24.11 6.51
CA ILE A 26 -13.45 24.05 5.33
C ILE A 26 -14.76 24.71 5.72
N SER A 27 -15.26 25.58 4.87
CA SER A 27 -16.57 26.21 5.04
C SER A 27 -17.59 25.59 4.12
N GLU A 28 -18.87 25.61 4.53
CA GLU A 28 -19.97 25.24 3.65
C GLU A 28 -19.86 26.00 2.31
N GLY A 29 -20.01 25.29 1.22
CA GLY A 29 -19.86 25.82 -0.14
C GLY A 29 -18.47 25.69 -0.75
N ASP A 30 -17.44 25.33 0.04
CA ASP A 30 -16.11 25.12 -0.48
C ASP A 30 -16.06 23.89 -1.42
N THR A 31 -15.30 24.04 -2.51
CA THR A 31 -15.01 22.95 -3.47
C THR A 31 -13.53 22.58 -3.48
N VAL A 32 -12.68 23.34 -2.81
CA VAL A 32 -11.23 23.10 -2.71
C VAL A 32 -10.87 22.75 -1.28
N ILE A 33 -10.24 21.59 -1.09
CA ILE A 33 -9.86 21.10 0.23
C ILE A 33 -8.33 20.98 0.30
N LYS A 34 -7.75 21.54 1.36
CA LYS A 34 -6.33 21.38 1.70
C LYS A 34 -6.15 20.16 2.61
N VAL A 35 -5.21 19.31 2.23
CA VAL A 35 -4.94 18.03 2.91
C VAL A 35 -3.44 17.80 3.09
N ASP A 36 -3.07 16.88 3.96
CA ASP A 36 -1.68 16.51 4.19
C ASP A 36 -1.03 15.86 2.96
N ASN A 37 -1.78 15.03 2.24
CA ASN A 37 -1.23 14.30 1.10
C ASN A 37 -2.32 13.70 0.20
N THR A 38 -2.18 13.92 -1.11
CA THR A 38 -3.13 13.45 -2.14
C THR A 38 -2.66 12.21 -2.91
N SER A 39 -1.46 11.68 -2.64
CA SER A 39 -0.74 10.73 -3.53
C SER A 39 -1.48 9.42 -3.87
N ARG A 40 -2.51 9.06 -3.11
CA ARG A 40 -3.31 7.83 -3.32
C ARG A 40 -4.77 8.10 -3.65
N PHE A 41 -5.11 9.35 -3.80
CA PHE A 41 -6.40 9.75 -4.34
C PHE A 41 -6.30 9.91 -5.85
N LEU A 42 -7.39 9.58 -6.54
CA LEU A 42 -7.46 9.65 -8.00
C LEU A 42 -8.67 10.49 -8.41
N PHE A 43 -8.63 10.97 -9.64
CA PHE A 43 -9.81 11.53 -10.29
C PHE A 43 -11.01 10.58 -10.15
N ASN A 44 -12.17 11.15 -9.83
CA ASN A 44 -13.44 10.43 -9.67
C ASN A 44 -13.51 9.46 -8.46
N ASP A 45 -12.52 9.46 -7.57
CA ASP A 45 -12.64 8.74 -6.30
C ASP A 45 -13.80 9.33 -5.49
N GLN A 46 -14.57 8.45 -4.86
CA GLN A 46 -15.54 8.83 -3.84
C GLN A 46 -14.83 8.98 -2.50
N ILE A 47 -15.15 10.05 -1.79
CA ILE A 47 -14.60 10.34 -0.46
C ILE A 47 -15.71 10.69 0.52
N MET A 48 -15.37 10.53 1.79
CA MET A 48 -16.14 10.99 2.93
C MET A 48 -15.24 11.89 3.77
N ILE A 49 -15.77 13.02 4.22
CA ILE A 49 -15.13 13.80 5.27
C ILE A 49 -15.67 13.27 6.61
N TRP A 50 -14.74 12.92 7.50
CA TRP A 50 -15.07 12.42 8.82
C TRP A 50 -14.51 13.37 9.87
N GLY A 51 -15.40 14.03 10.62
CA GLY A 51 -15.11 14.85 11.81
C GLY A 51 -15.71 14.22 13.08
N GLN A 52 -15.53 14.87 14.21
CA GLN A 52 -16.10 14.38 15.48
C GLN A 52 -17.61 14.65 15.59
N THR A 53 -18.09 15.74 15.03
CA THR A 53 -19.49 16.19 15.13
C THR A 53 -20.32 15.88 13.91
N GLU A 54 -19.77 16.11 12.72
CA GLU A 54 -20.49 15.89 11.46
C GLU A 54 -19.61 15.19 10.43
N GLY A 55 -20.19 14.20 9.76
CA GLY A 55 -19.57 13.50 8.66
C GLY A 55 -20.29 13.80 7.35
N GLU A 56 -19.55 14.06 6.29
CA GLU A 56 -20.12 14.25 4.96
C GLU A 56 -19.70 13.14 4.01
N ALA A 57 -20.70 12.43 3.47
CA ALA A 57 -20.51 11.30 2.57
C ALA A 57 -20.77 11.69 1.10
N SER A 58 -20.34 10.82 0.19
CA SER A 58 -20.65 10.88 -1.24
C SER A 58 -20.02 11.99 -2.03
N LEU A 59 -19.04 12.69 -1.49
CA LEU A 59 -18.28 13.67 -2.24
C LEU A 59 -17.40 12.97 -3.31
N LYS A 60 -17.21 13.63 -4.44
CA LYS A 60 -16.35 13.13 -5.54
C LYS A 60 -15.21 14.08 -5.83
N ILE A 61 -14.05 13.50 -6.10
CA ILE A 61 -12.86 14.23 -6.53
C ILE A 61 -13.00 14.58 -8.02
N GLN A 62 -13.00 15.87 -8.32
CA GLN A 62 -12.94 16.40 -9.67
C GLN A 62 -11.50 16.39 -10.21
N SER A 63 -10.54 16.79 -9.40
CA SER A 63 -9.12 16.76 -9.77
C SER A 63 -8.23 16.77 -8.54
N ILE A 64 -7.02 16.25 -8.71
CA ILE A 64 -5.90 16.44 -7.79
C ILE A 64 -5.10 17.62 -8.33
N VAL A 65 -5.17 18.76 -7.66
CA VAL A 65 -4.52 19.99 -8.10
C VAL A 65 -3.01 19.93 -7.86
N ASP A 66 -2.63 19.48 -6.67
CA ASP A 66 -1.25 19.28 -6.24
C ASP A 66 -1.18 18.22 -5.11
N LEU A 67 0.01 18.02 -4.52
CA LEU A 67 0.20 17.03 -3.43
C LEU A 67 -0.62 17.33 -2.17
N PHE A 68 -1.16 18.55 -2.04
CA PHE A 68 -1.82 19.01 -0.83
C PHE A 68 -3.24 19.55 -1.09
N THR A 69 -3.73 19.46 -2.34
CA THR A 69 -4.98 20.10 -2.73
C THR A 69 -5.87 19.20 -3.56
N ILE A 70 -7.08 19.00 -3.08
CA ILE A 70 -8.16 18.26 -3.77
C ILE A 70 -9.22 19.25 -4.21
N GLN A 71 -9.65 19.17 -5.48
CA GLN A 71 -10.82 19.84 -6.02
C GLN A 71 -11.98 18.86 -6.05
N LEU A 72 -13.14 19.25 -5.52
CA LEU A 72 -14.38 18.47 -5.51
C LEU A 72 -15.28 18.82 -6.70
N VAL A 73 -16.12 17.87 -7.10
CA VAL A 73 -17.19 18.07 -8.10
C VAL A 73 -18.32 18.94 -7.52
N GLU A 74 -18.70 18.64 -6.27
CA GLU A 74 -19.78 19.32 -5.55
C GLU A 74 -19.20 20.02 -4.32
N PRO A 75 -19.78 21.17 -3.91
CA PRO A 75 -19.36 21.86 -2.71
C PRO A 75 -19.69 21.03 -1.46
N VAL A 76 -18.91 21.21 -0.39
CA VAL A 76 -19.22 20.67 0.93
C VAL A 76 -20.48 21.33 1.50
N LYS A 77 -21.23 20.55 2.28
CA LYS A 77 -22.52 20.97 2.85
C LYS A 77 -22.42 21.46 4.28
N PHE A 78 -21.29 21.22 4.93
CA PHE A 78 -21.09 21.54 6.34
C PHE A 78 -19.71 22.16 6.57
N ASP A 79 -19.59 22.96 7.61
CA ASP A 79 -18.29 23.45 8.08
C ASP A 79 -17.51 22.31 8.76
N HIS A 80 -16.21 22.21 8.47
CA HIS A 80 -15.31 21.26 9.13
C HIS A 80 -14.13 22.01 9.73
N ASN A 81 -14.10 22.08 11.06
CA ASN A 81 -13.07 22.80 11.79
C ASN A 81 -11.87 21.91 12.12
N LEU A 82 -10.67 22.45 12.03
CA LEU A 82 -9.42 21.71 12.38
C LEU A 82 -9.40 21.21 13.83
N SER A 83 -10.09 21.91 14.75
CA SER A 83 -10.20 21.48 16.14
C SER A 83 -10.85 20.11 16.32
N GLU A 84 -11.60 19.65 15.32
CA GLU A 84 -12.27 18.34 15.29
C GLU A 84 -11.39 17.26 14.66
N ASN A 85 -10.19 17.58 14.20
CA ASN A 85 -9.27 16.70 13.49
C ASN A 85 -9.94 15.99 12.30
N PRO A 86 -10.59 16.73 11.37
CA PRO A 86 -11.29 16.13 10.27
C PRO A 86 -10.33 15.40 9.32
N VAL A 87 -10.79 14.27 8.79
CA VAL A 87 -10.03 13.44 7.84
C VAL A 87 -10.88 13.15 6.61
N ILE A 88 -10.22 13.12 5.46
CA ILE A 88 -10.81 12.57 4.24
C ILE A 88 -10.51 11.08 4.19
N VAL A 89 -11.52 10.28 3.93
CA VAL A 89 -11.41 8.82 3.76
C VAL A 89 -11.95 8.44 2.39
N LYS A 90 -11.19 7.63 1.65
CA LYS A 90 -11.67 7.04 0.40
C LYS A 90 -12.75 6.00 0.70
N VAL A 91 -13.87 6.10 -0.01
CA VAL A 91 -15.01 5.18 0.13
C VAL A 91 -15.41 4.59 -1.22
N PHE A 92 -16.10 3.46 -1.15
CA PHE A 92 -16.62 2.73 -2.30
C PHE A 92 -18.12 2.59 -2.13
N ASN A 93 -18.87 3.40 -2.85
CA ASN A 93 -20.33 3.50 -2.71
C ASN A 93 -20.77 3.76 -1.25
N ASN A 94 -20.14 4.77 -0.61
CA ASN A 94 -20.30 5.14 0.80
C ASN A 94 -19.79 4.12 1.84
N ASN A 95 -19.18 3.02 1.40
CA ASN A 95 -18.57 2.04 2.28
C ASN A 95 -17.04 2.08 2.20
N TYR A 96 -16.38 1.87 3.34
CA TYR A 96 -14.93 1.63 3.41
C TYR A 96 -14.65 0.15 3.67
N ILE A 97 -13.48 -0.34 3.29
CA ILE A 97 -13.10 -1.74 3.55
C ILE A 97 -12.98 -1.98 5.05
N ARG A 98 -13.83 -2.87 5.58
CA ARG A 98 -13.95 -3.14 7.03
C ARG A 98 -12.94 -4.15 7.52
N ALA A 99 -12.62 -5.17 6.72
CA ALA A 99 -11.76 -6.27 7.16
C ALA A 99 -10.74 -6.70 6.10
N PHE A 100 -9.58 -7.14 6.57
CA PHE A 100 -8.52 -7.76 5.78
C PHE A 100 -8.08 -9.05 6.44
N TYR A 101 -8.05 -10.12 5.68
CA TYR A 101 -7.65 -11.45 6.15
C TYR A 101 -6.43 -11.95 5.38
N ILE A 102 -5.59 -12.76 6.04
CA ILE A 102 -4.63 -13.65 5.41
C ILE A 102 -5.21 -15.05 5.52
N GLY A 103 -5.23 -15.79 4.41
CA GLY A 103 -5.90 -17.07 4.30
C GLY A 103 -7.36 -16.95 3.88
N ASP A 104 -8.05 -18.08 3.80
CA ASP A 104 -9.47 -18.15 3.46
C ASP A 104 -10.29 -18.22 4.75
N PRO A 105 -10.96 -17.14 5.15
CA PRO A 105 -11.74 -17.13 6.38
C PRO A 105 -13.01 -17.97 6.22
N ALA A 106 -13.25 -18.89 7.15
CA ALA A 106 -14.47 -19.70 7.17
C ALA A 106 -15.74 -18.86 7.33
N VAL A 107 -15.64 -17.71 8.00
CA VAL A 107 -16.73 -16.74 8.21
C VAL A 107 -16.20 -15.33 8.01
N ILE A 108 -16.92 -14.51 7.27
CA ILE A 108 -16.66 -13.09 7.08
C ILE A 108 -17.74 -12.30 7.81
N PRO A 109 -17.44 -11.74 8.99
CA PRO A 109 -18.45 -11.06 9.80
C PRO A 109 -18.74 -9.63 9.36
N LEU A 110 -17.86 -9.02 8.57
CA LEU A 110 -17.95 -7.60 8.17
C LEU A 110 -17.64 -7.42 6.69
N TYR A 111 -18.50 -6.71 5.98
CA TYR A 111 -18.37 -6.36 4.57
C TYR A 111 -18.24 -4.84 4.38
N PRO A 112 -17.57 -4.35 3.33
CA PRO A 112 -16.71 -5.08 2.40
C PRO A 112 -15.46 -5.63 3.07
N ALA A 113 -14.99 -6.80 2.60
CA ALA A 113 -13.80 -7.47 3.12
C ALA A 113 -12.87 -7.92 1.99
N ILE A 114 -11.59 -8.04 2.31
CA ILE A 114 -10.58 -8.56 1.39
C ILE A 114 -9.82 -9.69 2.10
N SER A 115 -9.69 -10.85 1.45
CA SER A 115 -8.80 -11.92 1.89
C SER A 115 -7.69 -12.14 0.86
N ILE A 116 -6.50 -12.49 1.34
CA ILE A 116 -5.33 -12.76 0.50
C ILE A 116 -4.75 -14.09 0.95
N TYR A 117 -4.63 -15.04 0.02
CA TYR A 117 -4.02 -16.34 0.31
C TYR A 117 -3.09 -16.80 -0.80
N GLY A 118 -2.12 -17.65 -0.43
CA GLY A 118 -1.21 -18.28 -1.39
C GLY A 118 -1.90 -19.45 -2.06
N SER A 119 -1.97 -19.43 -3.40
CA SER A 119 -2.48 -20.55 -4.17
C SER A 119 -1.37 -21.53 -4.54
N ASP A 120 -0.17 -21.02 -4.78
CA ASP A 120 0.96 -21.84 -5.23
C ASP A 120 2.31 -21.15 -4.98
N LYS A 121 3.37 -21.97 -4.82
CA LYS A 121 4.75 -21.54 -4.73
C LYS A 121 5.63 -22.54 -5.50
N ASN A 122 6.34 -22.07 -6.51
CA ASN A 122 7.28 -22.86 -7.28
C ASN A 122 8.72 -22.39 -7.02
N SER A 123 9.65 -23.34 -6.98
CA SER A 123 11.08 -23.05 -6.82
C SER A 123 11.88 -23.73 -7.93
N GLU A 124 12.74 -22.99 -8.60
CA GLU A 124 13.60 -23.47 -9.68
C GLU A 124 15.05 -23.10 -9.38
N TRP A 125 15.95 -24.09 -9.46
CA TRP A 125 17.39 -23.83 -9.36
C TRP A 125 17.90 -23.16 -10.63
N LEU A 126 18.44 -21.95 -10.50
CA LEU A 126 19.12 -21.25 -11.59
C LEU A 126 20.61 -21.60 -11.66
N THR A 127 21.25 -21.71 -10.49
CA THR A 127 22.64 -22.15 -10.30
C THR A 127 22.74 -22.88 -8.97
N LEU A 128 23.94 -23.39 -8.63
CA LEU A 128 24.20 -24.01 -7.31
C LEU A 128 23.98 -23.05 -6.13
N GLU A 129 24.03 -21.74 -6.38
CA GLU A 129 23.92 -20.71 -5.36
C GLU A 129 22.65 -19.87 -5.48
N GLN A 130 21.78 -20.14 -6.47
CA GLN A 130 20.63 -19.31 -6.77
C GLN A 130 19.39 -20.15 -7.03
N THR A 131 18.29 -19.81 -6.37
CA THR A 131 16.96 -20.32 -6.72
C THR A 131 16.06 -19.18 -7.14
N LYS A 132 15.23 -19.43 -8.17
CA LYS A 132 14.10 -18.58 -8.53
C LYS A 132 12.87 -19.07 -7.78
N GLU A 133 12.25 -18.17 -7.03
CA GLU A 133 11.04 -18.43 -6.30
C GLU A 133 9.87 -17.70 -6.98
N GLU A 134 8.84 -18.44 -7.38
CA GLU A 134 7.61 -17.91 -7.98
C GLU A 134 6.46 -18.07 -7.00
N TYR A 135 5.65 -17.02 -6.86
CA TYR A 135 4.51 -16.97 -5.95
C TYR A 135 3.24 -16.63 -6.72
N ASN A 136 2.23 -17.46 -6.56
CA ASN A 136 0.89 -17.20 -7.04
C ASN A 136 -0.03 -16.94 -5.83
N LEU A 137 -0.71 -15.81 -5.85
CA LEU A 137 -1.66 -15.43 -4.81
C LEU A 137 -3.04 -15.19 -5.40
N GLU A 138 -4.05 -15.39 -4.58
CA GLU A 138 -5.42 -14.99 -4.86
C GLU A 138 -5.87 -13.94 -3.86
N ILE A 139 -6.44 -12.85 -4.37
CA ILE A 139 -7.00 -11.75 -3.59
C ILE A 139 -8.49 -11.77 -3.81
N ASN A 140 -9.25 -12.17 -2.82
CA ASN A 140 -10.69 -12.22 -2.87
C ASN A 140 -11.28 -10.98 -2.22
N ILE A 141 -12.21 -10.37 -2.92
CA ILE A 141 -12.95 -9.18 -2.49
C ILE A 141 -14.39 -9.59 -2.29
N TYR A 142 -14.95 -9.35 -1.13
CA TYR A 142 -16.32 -9.70 -0.77
C TYR A 142 -17.11 -8.44 -0.45
N VAL A 143 -18.28 -8.32 -1.07
CA VAL A 143 -19.17 -7.16 -0.94
C VAL A 143 -20.59 -7.65 -0.70
N GLU A 144 -21.23 -7.11 0.31
CA GLU A 144 -22.66 -7.29 0.57
C GLU A 144 -23.33 -5.91 0.62
N GLU A 145 -24.34 -5.70 -0.20
CA GLU A 145 -25.08 -4.45 -0.34
C GLU A 145 -26.59 -4.72 -0.42
N ALA A 146 -27.40 -3.68 -0.23
CA ALA A 146 -28.85 -3.79 -0.24
C ALA A 146 -29.43 -4.29 -1.58
N THR A 147 -28.78 -3.95 -2.70
CA THR A 147 -29.18 -4.40 -4.03
C THR A 147 -28.04 -5.09 -4.78
N GLN A 148 -28.42 -5.91 -5.76
CA GLN A 148 -27.43 -6.59 -6.60
C GLN A 148 -26.60 -5.62 -7.45
N GLU A 149 -27.21 -4.56 -7.94
CA GLU A 149 -26.55 -3.56 -8.76
C GLU A 149 -25.52 -2.76 -7.97
N GLU A 150 -25.89 -2.28 -6.78
CA GLU A 150 -24.99 -1.55 -5.89
C GLU A 150 -23.80 -2.43 -5.47
N GLY A 151 -24.07 -3.69 -5.08
CA GLY A 151 -23.02 -4.65 -4.74
C GLY A 151 -22.05 -4.88 -5.87
N TYR A 152 -22.53 -5.00 -7.10
CA TYR A 152 -21.66 -5.16 -8.26
C TYR A 152 -20.85 -3.89 -8.57
N ARG A 153 -21.46 -2.71 -8.50
CA ARG A 153 -20.76 -1.42 -8.67
C ARG A 153 -19.68 -1.20 -7.63
N THR A 154 -19.98 -1.51 -6.37
CA THR A 154 -19.01 -1.43 -5.26
C THR A 154 -17.85 -2.40 -5.49
N LEU A 155 -18.15 -3.65 -5.88
CA LEU A 155 -17.16 -4.67 -6.19
C LEU A 155 -16.19 -4.21 -7.29
N LEU A 156 -16.72 -3.66 -8.40
CA LEU A 156 -15.91 -3.14 -9.50
C LEU A 156 -14.98 -2.01 -9.06
N LYS A 157 -15.48 -1.07 -8.24
CA LYS A 157 -14.66 0.04 -7.73
C LYS A 157 -13.53 -0.44 -6.83
N ILE A 158 -13.81 -1.37 -5.91
CA ILE A 158 -12.80 -1.95 -5.02
C ILE A 158 -11.76 -2.74 -5.83
N SER A 159 -12.20 -3.59 -6.76
CA SER A 159 -11.31 -4.39 -7.61
C SER A 159 -10.37 -3.49 -8.42
N ASN A 160 -10.88 -2.42 -8.99
CA ASN A 160 -10.07 -1.44 -9.72
C ASN A 160 -9.03 -0.75 -8.81
N ALA A 161 -9.41 -0.37 -7.58
CA ALA A 161 -8.48 0.22 -6.62
C ALA A 161 -7.37 -0.76 -6.22
N VAL A 162 -7.69 -2.04 -6.01
CA VAL A 162 -6.70 -3.10 -5.74
C VAL A 162 -5.78 -3.29 -6.93
N GLU A 163 -6.33 -3.41 -8.13
CA GLU A 163 -5.55 -3.59 -9.37
C GLU A 163 -4.58 -2.43 -9.62
N ILE A 164 -5.04 -1.18 -9.47
CA ILE A 164 -4.20 0.01 -9.60
C ILE A 164 -3.09 0.00 -8.54
N GLY A 165 -3.44 -0.34 -7.30
CA GLY A 165 -2.47 -0.47 -6.21
C GLY A 165 -1.36 -1.46 -6.52
N LEU A 166 -1.72 -2.65 -7.00
CA LEU A 166 -0.79 -3.69 -7.37
C LEU A 166 0.09 -3.28 -8.56
N LYS A 167 -0.49 -2.69 -9.61
CA LYS A 167 0.25 -2.20 -10.78
C LYS A 167 1.24 -1.07 -10.46
N LYS A 168 0.92 -0.23 -9.48
CA LYS A 168 1.81 0.85 -9.03
C LYS A 168 2.88 0.42 -8.03
N ASN A 169 2.79 -0.81 -7.50
CA ASN A 169 3.72 -1.35 -6.51
C ASN A 169 4.25 -2.73 -6.95
N LEU A 170 5.01 -2.73 -8.05
CA LEU A 170 5.54 -3.95 -8.67
C LEU A 170 6.59 -4.67 -7.81
N PHE A 171 7.15 -3.98 -6.81
CA PHE A 171 8.22 -4.48 -5.93
C PHE A 171 7.77 -4.38 -4.46
N PRO A 172 6.76 -5.16 -4.01
CA PRO A 172 6.36 -5.11 -2.61
C PRO A 172 7.48 -5.63 -1.71
N LEU A 173 7.60 -4.99 -0.53
CA LEU A 173 8.48 -5.47 0.52
C LEU A 173 7.97 -6.81 1.06
N ILE A 174 8.84 -7.77 1.18
CA ILE A 174 8.53 -9.12 1.65
C ILE A 174 9.47 -9.58 2.76
N GLY A 175 8.95 -10.42 3.65
CA GLY A 175 9.73 -11.05 4.72
C GLY A 175 10.23 -10.08 5.78
N GLU A 176 11.28 -10.49 6.46
CA GLU A 176 11.96 -9.68 7.47
C GLU A 176 12.76 -8.55 6.85
N TYR A 177 12.89 -7.45 7.56
CA TYR A 177 13.64 -6.29 7.14
C TYR A 177 14.22 -5.55 8.33
N LEU A 178 15.34 -4.89 8.11
CA LEU A 178 15.89 -3.94 9.05
C LEU A 178 15.34 -2.55 8.72
N SER A 179 15.05 -1.75 9.71
CA SER A 179 14.55 -0.39 9.49
C SER A 179 15.20 0.59 10.45
N SER A 180 15.22 1.85 10.03
CA SER A 180 15.59 2.98 10.87
C SER A 180 14.63 4.12 10.61
N SER A 181 14.16 4.78 11.68
CA SER A 181 13.25 5.93 11.56
C SER A 181 13.96 7.09 10.87
N ILE A 182 13.27 7.77 9.98
CA ILE A 182 13.71 9.04 9.39
C ILE A 182 13.47 10.13 10.43
N THR A 183 14.50 10.93 10.72
CA THR A 183 14.50 11.92 11.82
C THR A 183 14.39 13.37 11.33
N ALA A 184 14.48 13.60 10.02
CA ALA A 184 14.27 14.91 9.40
C ALA A 184 13.38 14.77 8.15
N PRO A 185 12.61 15.81 7.78
CA PRO A 185 11.84 15.79 6.55
C PRO A 185 12.73 15.52 5.33
N VAL A 186 12.23 14.70 4.41
CA VAL A 186 12.88 14.38 3.15
C VAL A 186 12.04 14.97 2.02
N ASN A 187 12.64 15.79 1.18
CA ASN A 187 11.95 16.41 0.04
C ASN A 187 12.24 15.64 -1.26
N VAL A 188 11.43 15.92 -2.28
CA VAL A 188 11.68 15.39 -3.62
C VAL A 188 13.10 15.81 -4.09
N ASN A 189 13.82 14.87 -4.66
CA ASN A 189 15.22 14.99 -5.11
C ASN A 189 16.28 15.09 -4.01
N ASP A 190 15.94 14.98 -2.74
CA ASP A 190 16.94 14.88 -1.68
C ASP A 190 17.78 13.61 -1.87
N LYS A 191 19.11 13.79 -1.90
CA LYS A 191 20.07 12.67 -1.99
C LYS A 191 20.65 12.26 -0.65
N ILE A 192 20.46 13.06 0.38
CA ILE A 192 20.91 12.74 1.73
C ILE A 192 19.66 12.65 2.61
N ILE A 193 19.53 11.50 3.27
CA ILE A 193 18.44 11.27 4.23
C ILE A 193 19.04 11.09 5.61
N ARG A 194 18.35 11.66 6.61
CA ARG A 194 18.74 11.52 8.01
C ARG A 194 17.88 10.45 8.68
N VAL A 195 18.53 9.45 9.26
CA VAL A 195 17.93 8.33 9.97
C VAL A 195 18.38 8.29 11.42
N ALA A 196 17.67 7.54 12.26
CA ALA A 196 18.04 7.39 13.67
C ALA A 196 19.37 6.61 13.84
N SER A 197 19.66 5.65 12.95
CA SER A 197 20.92 4.91 12.92
C SER A 197 21.15 4.32 11.54
N THR A 198 22.39 4.37 11.09
CA THR A 198 22.83 3.78 9.81
C THR A 198 23.43 2.39 9.98
N ALA A 199 23.53 1.85 11.20
CA ALA A 199 24.19 0.57 11.50
C ALA A 199 23.67 -0.62 10.69
N ASN A 200 22.41 -0.55 10.24
CA ASN A 200 21.74 -1.62 9.49
C ASN A 200 21.80 -1.44 7.97
N PHE A 201 22.49 -0.41 7.46
CA PHE A 201 22.52 -0.12 6.03
C PHE A 201 23.87 -0.44 5.41
N LEU A 202 23.84 -0.88 4.16
CA LEU A 202 25.03 -1.22 3.40
C LEU A 202 25.10 -0.39 2.12
N LYS A 203 26.32 -0.10 1.65
CA LYS A 203 26.55 0.56 0.36
C LYS A 203 26.08 -0.34 -0.79
N ASN A 204 25.63 0.30 -1.85
CA ASN A 204 25.16 -0.34 -3.09
C ASN A 204 23.92 -1.23 -2.94
N VAL A 205 23.23 -1.18 -1.82
CA VAL A 205 21.99 -1.92 -1.57
C VAL A 205 20.77 -1.04 -1.84
N ASP A 206 19.72 -1.64 -2.36
CA ASP A 206 18.44 -0.98 -2.53
C ASP A 206 17.68 -0.95 -1.21
N ILE A 207 17.16 0.22 -0.86
CA ILE A 207 16.32 0.44 0.30
C ILE A 207 14.94 0.95 -0.11
N ALA A 208 13.93 0.64 0.69
CA ALA A 208 12.64 1.30 0.58
C ALA A 208 12.58 2.45 1.58
N ILE A 209 12.04 3.57 1.17
CA ILE A 209 11.69 4.69 2.04
C ILE A 209 10.18 4.75 2.07
N GLU A 210 9.57 4.68 3.24
CA GLU A 210 8.12 4.72 3.36
C GLU A 210 7.64 5.53 4.57
N ASP A 211 6.47 6.10 4.45
CA ASP A 211 5.68 6.66 5.52
C ASP A 211 4.22 6.20 5.41
N LYS A 212 3.33 6.79 6.20
CA LYS A 212 1.89 6.50 6.16
C LYS A 212 1.31 6.62 4.73
N PHE A 213 1.84 7.52 3.90
CA PHE A 213 1.27 7.89 2.60
C PHE A 213 2.10 7.42 1.41
N ASN A 214 3.42 7.49 1.51
CA ASN A 214 4.34 7.31 0.40
C ASN A 214 5.25 6.10 0.57
N GLN A 215 5.70 5.58 -0.55
CA GLN A 215 6.81 4.63 -0.64
C GLN A 215 7.60 4.91 -1.91
N CYS A 216 8.92 4.87 -1.84
CA CYS A 216 9.79 4.84 -2.99
C CYS A 216 10.97 3.88 -2.73
N TRP A 217 11.60 3.46 -3.81
CA TRP A 217 12.87 2.71 -3.77
C TRP A 217 14.01 3.66 -4.07
N ALA A 218 15.12 3.48 -3.35
CA ALA A 218 16.34 4.22 -3.55
C ALA A 218 17.54 3.29 -3.36
N LYS A 219 18.66 3.60 -4.00
CA LYS A 219 19.90 2.86 -3.85
C LYS A 219 20.90 3.65 -3.01
N VAL A 220 21.43 3.02 -1.97
CA VAL A 220 22.43 3.62 -1.08
C VAL A 220 23.75 3.77 -1.84
N LYS A 221 24.24 5.00 -1.94
CA LYS A 221 25.55 5.31 -2.53
C LYS A 221 26.66 5.22 -1.49
N ASN A 222 26.40 5.83 -0.33
CA ASN A 222 27.39 5.88 0.76
C ASN A 222 26.69 5.98 2.12
N ILE A 223 27.36 5.52 3.15
CA ILE A 223 27.03 5.82 4.55
C ILE A 223 28.00 6.94 4.96
N ILE A 224 27.47 8.15 5.19
CA ILE A 224 28.26 9.33 5.49
C ILE A 224 28.75 9.27 6.94
N ASP A 225 27.81 9.03 7.86
CA ASP A 225 28.03 8.92 9.30
C ASP A 225 26.95 8.03 9.95
N ASP A 226 26.87 8.03 11.28
CA ASP A 226 25.93 7.21 12.05
C ASP A 226 24.44 7.56 11.82
N GLN A 227 24.16 8.69 11.18
CA GLN A 227 22.80 9.19 10.95
C GLN A 227 22.48 9.56 9.50
N HIS A 228 23.46 9.62 8.59
CA HIS A 228 23.23 10.10 7.25
C HIS A 228 23.57 9.08 6.19
N ILE A 229 22.60 8.85 5.30
CA ILE A 229 22.70 7.97 4.12
C ILE A 229 22.69 8.82 2.87
N GLU A 230 23.67 8.65 1.97
CA GLU A 230 23.68 9.24 0.64
C GLU A 230 23.08 8.27 -0.37
N LEU A 231 22.20 8.75 -1.23
CA LEU A 231 21.52 8.01 -2.29
C LEU A 231 22.17 8.31 -3.65
N TYR A 232 22.16 7.34 -4.58
CA TYR A 232 22.60 7.58 -5.97
C TYR A 232 21.70 8.57 -6.69
N ILE A 233 20.40 8.42 -6.52
CA ILE A 233 19.35 9.26 -7.11
C ILE A 233 18.52 9.80 -5.96
N GLY A 234 18.11 11.07 -6.05
CA GLY A 234 17.25 11.67 -5.04
C GLY A 234 15.88 11.00 -4.96
N THR A 235 15.22 11.19 -3.84
CA THR A 235 13.90 10.61 -3.58
C THR A 235 12.85 11.17 -4.55
N GLU A 236 11.95 10.31 -5.03
CA GLU A 236 10.86 10.72 -5.93
C GLU A 236 9.68 11.36 -5.21
N LYS A 237 9.66 11.28 -3.88
CA LYS A 237 8.52 11.71 -3.04
C LYS A 237 9.04 12.36 -1.77
N THR A 238 8.14 13.13 -1.12
CA THR A 238 8.38 13.67 0.22
C THR A 238 8.06 12.62 1.28
N PHE A 239 8.83 12.64 2.38
CA PHE A 239 8.59 11.81 3.56
C PHE A 239 8.74 12.66 4.81
N SER A 240 7.87 12.44 5.80
CA SER A 240 7.89 13.23 7.03
C SER A 240 7.96 12.34 8.28
N PRO A 241 8.84 12.66 9.24
CA PRO A 241 8.90 11.97 10.53
C PRO A 241 7.56 11.92 11.26
N GLN A 242 6.72 12.97 11.15
CA GLN A 242 5.39 13.00 11.76
C GLN A 242 4.44 11.92 11.23
N TYR A 243 4.72 11.34 10.06
CA TYR A 243 3.98 10.24 9.46
C TYR A 243 4.67 8.89 9.64
N ASN A 244 5.55 8.77 10.64
CA ASN A 244 6.34 7.58 10.93
C ASN A 244 7.17 7.13 9.71
N ALA A 245 7.86 8.09 9.07
CA ALA A 245 8.73 7.79 7.96
C ALA A 245 9.90 6.90 8.40
N VAL A 246 10.18 5.85 7.62
CA VAL A 246 11.23 4.88 7.87
C VAL A 246 12.01 4.59 6.59
N ALA A 247 13.33 4.39 6.73
CA ALA A 247 14.16 3.75 5.73
C ALA A 247 14.27 2.26 6.06
N ILE A 248 14.05 1.41 5.08
CA ILE A 248 13.95 -0.05 5.24
C ILE A 248 14.97 -0.72 4.32
N MET A 249 15.83 -1.54 4.89
CA MET A 249 16.70 -2.43 4.16
C MET A 249 16.07 -3.83 4.16
N PRO A 250 15.48 -4.29 3.05
CA PRO A 250 14.89 -5.61 2.99
C PRO A 250 15.96 -6.68 2.85
N TYR A 251 15.82 -7.79 3.55
CA TYR A 251 16.63 -8.98 3.28
C TYR A 251 16.26 -9.62 1.95
N LYS A 252 14.97 -9.51 1.59
CA LYS A 252 14.41 -10.05 0.35
C LYS A 252 13.45 -9.07 -0.27
N ARG A 253 13.42 -9.00 -1.60
CA ARG A 253 12.38 -8.28 -2.35
C ARG A 253 11.98 -9.08 -3.57
N LEU A 254 10.75 -8.87 -4.03
CA LEU A 254 10.34 -9.38 -5.33
C LEU A 254 11.05 -8.59 -6.45
N PHE A 255 11.47 -9.29 -7.49
CA PHE A 255 12.05 -8.64 -8.67
C PHE A 255 10.97 -8.03 -9.55
N ASN A 256 9.79 -8.65 -9.58
CA ASN A 256 8.63 -8.11 -10.26
C ASN A 256 7.35 -8.79 -9.76
N SER A 257 6.22 -8.10 -9.87
CA SER A 257 4.91 -8.64 -9.53
C SER A 257 3.80 -7.90 -10.27
N TRP A 258 2.71 -8.60 -10.60
CA TRP A 258 1.56 -7.99 -11.26
C TRP A 258 0.28 -8.82 -11.05
N PRO A 259 -0.91 -8.19 -11.13
CA PRO A 259 -2.16 -8.92 -11.24
C PRO A 259 -2.27 -9.58 -12.63
N THR A 260 -2.64 -10.84 -12.67
CA THR A 260 -2.71 -11.64 -13.93
C THR A 260 -4.12 -11.73 -14.49
N SER A 261 -5.14 -11.79 -13.65
CA SER A 261 -6.56 -11.81 -14.06
C SER A 261 -7.46 -11.32 -12.94
N ILE A 262 -8.67 -10.91 -13.31
CA ILE A 262 -9.75 -10.58 -12.38
C ILE A 262 -10.99 -11.36 -12.83
N ASP A 263 -11.48 -12.23 -11.95
CA ASP A 263 -12.70 -13.01 -12.16
C ASP A 263 -13.81 -12.45 -11.25
N TYR A 264 -14.98 -12.16 -11.83
CA TYR A 264 -16.14 -11.66 -11.09
C TYR A 264 -17.19 -12.75 -10.96
N GLY A 265 -17.76 -12.90 -9.77
CA GLY A 265 -18.75 -13.93 -9.52
C GLY A 265 -19.67 -13.65 -8.32
N PHE A 266 -20.58 -14.58 -8.10
CA PHE A 266 -21.43 -14.64 -6.90
C PHE A 266 -20.89 -15.74 -6.00
N VAL A 267 -20.78 -15.48 -4.71
CA VAL A 267 -20.38 -16.50 -3.74
C VAL A 267 -21.45 -17.58 -3.64
N HIS A 268 -22.74 -17.15 -3.65
CA HIS A 268 -23.88 -18.04 -3.71
C HIS A 268 -24.95 -17.48 -4.64
N LYS A 269 -25.52 -18.34 -5.49
CA LYS A 269 -26.62 -17.95 -6.39
C LYS A 269 -27.84 -17.53 -5.55
N GLY A 270 -28.35 -16.35 -5.81
CA GLY A 270 -29.52 -15.81 -5.08
C GLY A 270 -29.21 -15.00 -3.84
N THR A 271 -27.93 -14.85 -3.45
CA THR A 271 -27.54 -13.95 -2.34
C THR A 271 -27.14 -12.57 -2.83
N LEU A 272 -27.17 -11.57 -1.92
CA LEU A 272 -26.65 -10.24 -2.17
C LEU A 272 -25.11 -10.16 -2.09
N LEU A 273 -24.48 -11.24 -1.66
CA LEU A 273 -23.03 -11.35 -1.54
C LEU A 273 -22.38 -11.51 -2.92
N LYS A 274 -21.52 -10.59 -3.27
CA LYS A 274 -20.72 -10.56 -4.48
C LYS A 274 -19.26 -10.81 -4.14
N ALA A 275 -18.54 -11.48 -5.04
CA ALA A 275 -17.11 -11.64 -4.91
C ALA A 275 -16.37 -11.35 -6.22
N ALA A 276 -15.16 -10.86 -6.10
CA ALA A 276 -14.17 -10.83 -7.18
C ALA A 276 -12.89 -11.51 -6.70
N LYS A 277 -12.24 -12.22 -7.61
CA LYS A 277 -10.96 -12.88 -7.39
C LYS A 277 -9.93 -12.25 -8.31
N ILE A 278 -8.89 -11.67 -7.74
CA ILE A 278 -7.72 -11.16 -8.47
C ILE A 278 -6.60 -12.17 -8.29
N LYS A 279 -6.14 -12.75 -9.38
CA LYS A 279 -4.92 -13.55 -9.38
C LYS A 279 -3.72 -12.64 -9.51
N TRP A 280 -2.71 -12.90 -8.72
CA TRP A 280 -1.48 -12.12 -8.66
C TRP A 280 -0.28 -13.05 -8.73
N PHE A 281 0.75 -12.62 -9.46
CA PHE A 281 2.02 -13.33 -9.61
C PHE A 281 3.16 -12.43 -9.20
N GLY A 282 4.17 -13.02 -8.54
CA GLY A 282 5.41 -12.36 -8.22
C GLY A 282 6.56 -13.35 -8.14
N TRP A 283 7.79 -12.89 -8.36
CA TRP A 283 8.97 -13.73 -8.28
C TRP A 283 10.18 -13.00 -7.68
N GLN A 284 11.09 -13.79 -7.12
CA GLN A 284 12.38 -13.35 -6.60
C GLN A 284 13.46 -14.34 -6.97
N VAL A 285 14.73 -13.90 -6.84
CA VAL A 285 15.90 -14.79 -6.83
C VAL A 285 16.42 -14.81 -5.39
N GLU A 286 16.56 -16.00 -4.83
CA GLU A 286 17.18 -16.22 -3.54
C GLU A 286 18.63 -16.66 -3.74
N LEU A 287 19.57 -15.93 -3.12
CA LEU A 287 20.97 -16.29 -3.07
C LEU A 287 21.19 -17.20 -1.87
N HIS A 288 21.70 -18.38 -2.11
CA HIS A 288 22.17 -19.27 -1.05
C HIS A 288 23.65 -18.95 -0.82
N ALA A 289 24.01 -18.57 0.42
CA ALA A 289 25.41 -18.50 0.78
C ALA A 289 26.04 -19.89 0.53
N PRO A 290 27.23 -19.98 -0.09
CA PRO A 290 27.89 -21.25 -0.17
C PRO A 290 28.00 -21.79 1.26
N THR A 291 27.41 -22.95 1.51
CA THR A 291 27.69 -23.69 2.73
C THR A 291 29.17 -23.97 2.69
N VAL A 292 29.92 -23.30 3.57
CA VAL A 292 31.28 -23.74 3.88
C VAL A 292 31.08 -25.15 4.40
N GLN A 293 31.23 -26.14 3.53
CA GLN A 293 31.38 -27.51 3.98
C GLN A 293 32.62 -27.48 4.86
N ASP A 294 32.38 -27.66 6.14
CA ASP A 294 33.47 -28.00 7.07
C ASP A 294 34.05 -29.32 6.55
N ASP A 295 35.13 -29.22 5.82
CA ASP A 295 35.92 -30.36 5.30
C ASP A 295 36.60 -31.14 6.44
N THR A 296 35.92 -31.32 7.58
CA THR A 296 36.43 -32.05 8.74
C THR A 296 35.98 -33.52 8.76
N TYR A 297 35.67 -34.10 7.62
CA TYR A 297 35.55 -35.57 7.50
C TYR A 297 36.42 -36.12 6.39
N ILE A 298 37.75 -35.99 6.60
CA ILE A 298 38.71 -36.89 5.97
C ILE A 298 39.49 -37.55 7.11
N VAL A 299 39.08 -38.69 7.55
CA VAL A 299 39.94 -39.79 8.00
C VAL A 299 39.28 -41.10 7.62
#